data_1d96957a5e17816d137331def1b4dee4
#
_entry.id   1d96957a5e17816d137331def1b4dee4
#
_cell.length_a   1.000
_cell.length_b   1.000
_cell.length_c   1.000
_cell.angle_alpha   90.00
_cell.angle_beta   90.00
_cell.angle_gamma   90.00
#
_symmetry.space_group_name_H-M   'P 1'
#
loop_
_entity.id
_entity.type
_entity.pdbx_description
1 polymer ?
#
loop_
_entity_poly.entity_id
_entity_poly.type
_entity_poly.pdbx_seq_one_letter_code
_entity_poly.pdbx_strand_id
1 'polypeptide(L)'
;MVEKYSCAVTLSDLEIFVYPELLYSLVLANIMSPLVWEWRDDPWFAKLDKLNTYRKILRLKQFIMDRYDFNLDLDSWGLTRQEVELNRFKDIIDPEVIERSNALFGYTGDKYYFDMNIRRHFGLDKYDSDVIPYWKTETVEAMDAFKYREGYSKGAGECVSLSTLYAAALYVVCGIPLEKIYLMATPLHSQNFVDVRDGIITNNRRIVTRNMWFNGTALTARAQRALRNEQVTMVAHNTGYIHVVYPEASIDPQAYTRFSEALTGFMRTDLDEEILCNFLRQHLELQRCFQLQHERHGKKYWVALEKVYRCEHGSSFRVGDRTTRDKLLDEVDEYDFFPTPLEGRIDLGRFEKFFKRFPHADLDKQEVQEALLEEFDCCGDSTYTLIEDLRSFIEVTPRLPELEAKQLKFSAPAVTLEPGMERAE
;
A
#
# COMPACT_ATOMS: atom_id res chain seq x y z
N MET A 1 -17.25 7.44 6.75
CA MET A 1 -16.93 6.81 8.05
C MET A 1 -15.73 5.85 7.94
N VAL A 2 -15.71 4.91 7.02
CA VAL A 2 -14.59 3.96 6.84
C VAL A 2 -13.24 4.63 6.54
N GLU A 3 -13.22 5.75 5.83
CA GLU A 3 -11.97 6.50 5.55
C GLU A 3 -11.38 7.19 6.80
N LYS A 4 -12.21 7.51 7.77
CA LYS A 4 -11.79 8.15 9.02
C LYS A 4 -11.02 7.21 9.96
N TYR A 5 -11.19 5.90 9.77
CA TYR A 5 -10.65 4.86 10.65
C TYR A 5 -9.53 4.04 9.99
N SER A 6 -9.10 4.41 8.79
CA SER A 6 -8.07 3.63 8.08
C SER A 6 -6.67 3.78 8.66
N CYS A 7 -6.51 4.58 9.68
CA CYS A 7 -5.21 5.06 10.18
C CYS A 7 -5.17 5.10 11.72
N ALA A 8 -5.79 4.16 12.41
CA ALA A 8 -5.62 4.07 13.85
C ALA A 8 -4.23 3.53 14.17
N VAL A 9 -3.52 4.21 15.06
CA VAL A 9 -2.23 3.78 15.61
C VAL A 9 -2.48 3.19 16.98
N THR A 10 -1.95 2.01 17.18
CA THR A 10 -1.88 1.39 18.47
C THR A 10 -0.62 1.85 19.21
N LEU A 11 -0.48 1.52 20.50
CA LEU A 11 0.75 1.73 21.22
C LEU A 11 1.93 1.04 20.53
N SER A 12 1.69 -0.14 19.95
CA SER A 12 2.69 -0.88 19.19
C SER A 12 3.22 -0.10 17.99
N ASP A 13 2.35 0.61 17.26
CA ASP A 13 2.80 1.43 16.16
C ASP A 13 3.75 2.55 16.62
N LEU A 14 3.50 3.14 17.77
CA LEU A 14 4.38 4.16 18.35
C LEU A 14 5.71 3.56 18.82
N GLU A 15 5.68 2.40 19.45
CA GLU A 15 6.90 1.74 19.93
C GLU A 15 7.82 1.31 18.79
N ILE A 16 7.31 0.94 17.62
CA ILE A 16 8.17 0.63 16.46
C ILE A 16 8.92 1.85 15.92
N PHE A 17 8.43 3.07 16.17
CA PHE A 17 9.20 4.28 15.83
C PHE A 17 10.37 4.50 16.79
N VAL A 18 10.28 3.98 18.00
CA VAL A 18 11.35 4.04 19.02
C VAL A 18 12.28 2.84 18.90
N TYR A 19 11.70 1.67 18.65
CA TYR A 19 12.39 0.38 18.58
C TYR A 19 12.06 -0.31 17.26
N PRO A 20 12.65 0.14 16.14
CA PRO A 20 12.32 -0.35 14.79
C PRO A 20 12.57 -1.86 14.61
N GLU A 21 13.45 -2.46 15.41
CA GLU A 21 13.68 -3.90 15.48
C GLU A 21 12.43 -4.70 15.87
N LEU A 22 11.48 -4.07 16.56
CA LEU A 22 10.24 -4.74 16.98
C LEU A 22 9.39 -5.13 15.78
N LEU A 23 9.37 -4.34 14.70
CA LEU A 23 8.60 -4.64 13.51
C LEU A 23 9.00 -6.00 12.92
N TYR A 24 10.29 -6.25 12.80
CA TYR A 24 10.76 -7.54 12.29
C TYR A 24 10.69 -8.66 13.34
N SER A 25 10.84 -8.33 14.61
CA SER A 25 10.66 -9.28 15.69
C SER A 25 9.23 -9.84 15.75
N LEU A 26 8.22 -9.04 15.39
CA LEU A 26 6.84 -9.52 15.26
C LEU A 26 6.68 -10.51 14.10
N VAL A 27 7.37 -10.30 12.99
CA VAL A 27 7.40 -11.30 11.89
C VAL A 27 7.97 -12.62 12.40
N LEU A 28 9.10 -12.58 13.12
CA LEU A 28 9.74 -13.78 13.67
C LEU A 28 8.84 -14.47 14.70
N ALA A 29 8.17 -13.71 15.57
CA ALA A 29 7.22 -14.24 16.53
C ALA A 29 6.05 -14.96 15.85
N ASN A 30 5.50 -14.38 14.77
CA ASN A 30 4.46 -15.02 13.97
C ASN A 30 4.99 -16.26 13.22
N ILE A 31 6.24 -16.25 12.74
CA ILE A 31 6.87 -17.44 12.13
C ILE A 31 7.04 -18.56 13.16
N MET A 32 7.30 -18.22 14.42
CA MET A 32 7.45 -19.21 15.49
C MET A 32 6.10 -19.74 15.99
N SER A 33 4.99 -19.13 15.63
CA SER A 33 3.67 -19.56 16.04
C SER A 33 3.25 -20.89 15.36
N PRO A 34 2.88 -21.92 16.11
CA PRO A 34 2.33 -23.15 15.55
C PRO A 34 1.13 -22.90 14.65
N LEU A 35 0.28 -21.92 14.94
CA LEU A 35 -0.93 -21.62 14.18
C LEU A 35 -0.61 -21.29 12.72
N VAL A 36 0.44 -20.52 12.46
CA VAL A 36 0.82 -20.15 11.09
C VAL A 36 1.33 -21.36 10.31
N TRP A 37 1.99 -22.30 10.98
CA TRP A 37 2.45 -23.56 10.37
C TRP A 37 1.30 -24.52 10.09
N GLU A 38 0.29 -24.58 10.97
CA GLU A 38 -0.93 -25.38 10.74
C GLU A 38 -1.68 -24.92 9.48
N TRP A 39 -1.60 -23.63 9.12
CA TRP A 39 -2.21 -23.13 7.89
C TRP A 39 -1.66 -23.78 6.63
N ARG A 40 -0.41 -24.24 6.61
CA ARG A 40 0.15 -24.95 5.44
C ARG A 40 -0.63 -26.19 5.09
N ASP A 41 -1.19 -26.87 6.08
CA ASP A 41 -1.91 -28.12 5.95
C ASP A 41 -3.43 -27.88 5.82
N ASP A 42 -3.89 -26.63 5.88
CA ASP A 42 -5.29 -26.26 5.67
C ASP A 42 -5.72 -26.63 4.23
N PRO A 43 -6.87 -27.32 4.04
CA PRO A 43 -7.39 -27.67 2.72
C PRO A 43 -7.54 -26.48 1.77
N TRP A 44 -7.70 -25.25 2.27
CA TRP A 44 -7.72 -24.01 1.49
C TRP A 44 -6.44 -23.85 0.66
N PHE A 45 -5.30 -24.28 1.18
CA PHE A 45 -4.01 -24.19 0.50
C PHE A 45 -3.63 -25.46 -0.30
N ALA A 46 -4.55 -26.39 -0.47
CA ALA A 46 -4.31 -27.57 -1.28
C ALA A 46 -3.84 -27.18 -2.69
N LYS A 47 -2.76 -27.82 -3.15
CA LYS A 47 -2.12 -27.56 -4.48
C LYS A 47 -1.54 -26.14 -4.64
N LEU A 48 -1.21 -25.47 -3.54
CA LEU A 48 -0.60 -24.14 -3.58
C LEU A 48 0.73 -24.11 -4.35
N ASP A 49 1.50 -25.19 -4.27
CA ASP A 49 2.75 -25.42 -4.98
C ASP A 49 2.63 -25.32 -6.52
N LYS A 50 1.45 -25.62 -7.07
CA LYS A 50 1.16 -25.53 -8.52
C LYS A 50 0.81 -24.12 -8.99
N LEU A 51 0.62 -23.18 -8.06
CA LEU A 51 0.26 -21.82 -8.38
C LEU A 51 1.52 -20.94 -8.57
N ASN A 52 1.40 -19.94 -9.44
CA ASN A 52 2.41 -18.88 -9.52
C ASN A 52 2.36 -18.01 -8.23
N THR A 53 3.43 -17.28 -7.98
CA THR A 53 3.60 -16.46 -6.76
C THR A 53 2.44 -15.50 -6.53
N TYR A 54 1.98 -14.79 -7.56
CA TYR A 54 0.84 -13.88 -7.44
C TYR A 54 -0.44 -14.59 -6.95
N ARG A 55 -0.75 -15.74 -7.52
CA ARG A 55 -1.92 -16.53 -7.12
C ARG A 55 -1.80 -17.09 -5.71
N LYS A 56 -0.57 -17.45 -5.29
CA LYS A 56 -0.31 -17.86 -3.90
C LYS A 56 -0.62 -16.71 -2.94
N ILE A 57 -0.09 -15.52 -3.23
CA ILE A 57 -0.32 -14.31 -2.43
C ILE A 57 -1.82 -13.96 -2.39
N LEU A 58 -2.51 -14.02 -3.54
CA LEU A 58 -3.94 -13.75 -3.61
C LEU A 58 -4.76 -14.72 -2.75
N ARG A 59 -4.41 -16.01 -2.78
CA ARG A 59 -5.07 -17.04 -1.97
C ARG A 59 -4.82 -16.83 -0.48
N LEU A 60 -3.59 -16.51 -0.09
CA LEU A 60 -3.26 -16.16 1.28
C LEU A 60 -4.03 -14.93 1.76
N LYS A 61 -4.07 -13.87 0.94
CA LYS A 61 -4.84 -12.67 1.26
C LYS A 61 -6.30 -13.01 1.57
N GLN A 62 -6.95 -13.79 0.70
CA GLN A 62 -8.35 -14.17 0.91
C GLN A 62 -8.52 -14.97 2.21
N PHE A 63 -7.62 -15.91 2.48
CA PHE A 63 -7.63 -16.69 3.71
C PHE A 63 -7.57 -15.83 4.97
N ILE A 64 -6.67 -14.84 4.99
CA ILE A 64 -6.54 -13.92 6.13
C ILE A 64 -7.79 -13.04 6.25
N MET A 65 -8.30 -12.49 5.14
CA MET A 65 -9.52 -11.66 5.15
C MET A 65 -10.77 -12.41 5.65
N ASP A 66 -10.85 -13.70 5.38
CA ASP A 66 -11.98 -14.51 5.82
C ASP A 66 -11.91 -14.83 7.33
N ARG A 67 -10.72 -14.79 7.91
CA ARG A 67 -10.47 -15.20 9.32
C ARG A 67 -10.20 -14.04 10.26
N TYR A 68 -9.79 -12.89 9.76
CA TYR A 68 -9.42 -11.73 10.57
C TYR A 68 -10.11 -10.47 10.08
N ASP A 69 -10.73 -9.75 10.99
CA ASP A 69 -11.26 -8.44 10.75
C ASP A 69 -10.19 -7.38 11.03
N PHE A 70 -10.17 -6.34 10.21
CA PHE A 70 -9.37 -5.15 10.50
C PHE A 70 -10.11 -4.32 11.53
N ASN A 71 -9.61 -4.35 12.77
CA ASN A 71 -10.21 -3.67 13.89
C ASN A 71 -9.52 -2.33 14.15
N LEU A 72 -10.28 -1.28 14.03
CA LEU A 72 -9.88 0.10 14.33
C LEU A 72 -10.53 0.63 15.61
N ASP A 73 -11.30 -0.20 16.30
CA ASP A 73 -11.89 0.15 17.57
C ASP A 73 -10.84 -0.01 18.68
N LEU A 74 -10.29 1.11 19.08
CA LEU A 74 -9.23 1.16 20.07
C LEU A 74 -9.71 0.80 21.47
N ASP A 75 -10.99 0.96 21.77
CA ASP A 75 -11.59 0.47 23.02
C ASP A 75 -11.49 -1.07 23.10
N SER A 76 -11.63 -1.77 21.97
CA SER A 76 -11.50 -3.22 21.94
C SER A 76 -10.06 -3.69 22.14
N TRP A 77 -9.07 -2.87 21.81
CA TRP A 77 -7.65 -3.11 22.07
C TRP A 77 -7.22 -2.67 23.47
N GLY A 78 -8.09 -1.88 24.15
CA GLY A 78 -7.83 -1.39 25.49
C GLY A 78 -6.71 -0.34 25.55
N LEU A 79 -6.79 0.69 24.73
CA LEU A 79 -5.72 1.67 24.52
C LEU A 79 -5.87 2.94 25.37
N THR A 80 -4.79 3.69 25.61
CA THR A 80 -4.73 4.84 26.49
C THR A 80 -5.28 6.13 25.84
N ARG A 81 -5.24 7.24 26.57
CA ARG A 81 -5.56 8.56 26.01
C ARG A 81 -4.40 9.09 25.19
N GLN A 82 -4.74 9.85 24.17
CA GLN A 82 -3.80 10.51 23.27
C GLN A 82 -2.73 11.32 24.02
N GLU A 83 -3.13 12.11 25.02
CA GLU A 83 -2.20 12.97 25.76
C GLU A 83 -1.18 12.15 26.57
N VAL A 84 -1.59 10.97 27.06
CA VAL A 84 -0.70 10.06 27.79
C VAL A 84 0.36 9.51 26.86
N GLU A 85 -0.04 9.05 25.66
CA GLU A 85 0.90 8.53 24.68
C GLU A 85 1.83 9.60 24.13
N LEU A 86 1.31 10.79 23.83
CA LEU A 86 2.13 11.93 23.43
C LEU A 86 3.19 12.31 24.48
N ASN A 87 2.77 12.35 25.74
CA ASN A 87 3.71 12.65 26.83
C ASN A 87 4.78 11.57 27.00
N ARG A 88 4.45 10.31 26.71
CA ARG A 88 5.38 9.18 26.78
C ARG A 88 6.48 9.26 25.72
N PHE A 89 6.13 9.73 24.51
CA PHE A 89 7.04 9.73 23.36
C PHE A 89 7.63 11.07 23.00
N LYS A 90 7.16 12.18 23.59
CA LYS A 90 7.57 13.56 23.25
C LYS A 90 9.08 13.83 23.32
N ASP A 91 9.78 13.12 24.19
CA ASP A 91 11.22 13.25 24.38
C ASP A 91 12.04 12.35 23.43
N ILE A 92 11.36 11.48 22.68
CA ILE A 92 11.96 10.46 21.82
C ILE A 92 11.60 10.69 20.34
N ILE A 93 10.38 11.13 20.08
CA ILE A 93 9.88 11.41 18.72
C ILE A 93 9.44 12.87 18.66
N ASP A 94 9.88 13.55 17.60
CA ASP A 94 9.45 14.93 17.34
C ASP A 94 7.92 15.00 17.26
N PRO A 95 7.26 15.83 18.10
CA PRO A 95 5.82 16.03 18.09
C PRO A 95 5.25 16.33 16.70
N GLU A 96 5.99 17.09 15.86
CA GLU A 96 5.56 17.36 14.48
C GLU A 96 5.52 16.11 13.61
N VAL A 97 6.41 15.14 13.83
CA VAL A 97 6.41 13.85 13.13
C VAL A 97 5.19 13.03 13.54
N ILE A 98 4.86 13.05 14.83
CA ILE A 98 3.69 12.37 15.36
C ILE A 98 2.41 13.06 14.85
N GLU A 99 2.36 14.40 14.86
CA GLU A 99 1.23 15.18 14.32
C GLU A 99 0.99 14.95 12.82
N ARG A 100 2.04 14.74 12.05
CA ARG A 100 1.95 14.38 10.62
C ARG A 100 1.57 12.93 10.39
N SER A 101 1.71 12.09 11.39
CA SER A 101 1.15 10.74 11.35
C SER A 101 -0.36 10.86 11.50
N ASN A 102 -1.11 10.76 10.41
CA ASN A 102 -2.58 10.79 10.40
C ASN A 102 -3.20 9.74 11.33
N ALA A 103 -2.41 8.86 11.82
CA ALA A 103 -2.82 7.69 12.50
C ALA A 103 -3.39 8.03 13.88
N LEU A 104 -2.66 8.81 14.68
CA LEU A 104 -3.15 9.26 15.98
C LEU A 104 -4.06 10.49 15.87
N PHE A 105 -3.78 11.37 14.92
CA PHE A 105 -4.29 12.73 14.90
C PHE A 105 -5.31 12.99 13.79
N GLY A 106 -5.38 12.15 12.79
CA GLY A 106 -6.48 12.17 11.82
C GLY A 106 -7.82 11.73 12.41
N TYR A 107 -7.84 11.32 13.67
CA TYR A 107 -9.01 10.91 14.41
C TYR A 107 -9.41 12.00 15.41
N THR A 108 -10.47 12.71 15.12
CA THR A 108 -11.10 13.71 15.99
C THR A 108 -12.04 13.07 17.02
N GLY A 109 -11.77 11.86 17.46
CA GLY A 109 -12.57 11.16 18.47
C GLY A 109 -11.80 11.03 19.76
N ASP A 110 -12.45 11.31 20.86
CA ASP A 110 -11.89 11.36 22.22
C ASP A 110 -11.52 10.00 22.81
N LYS A 111 -11.31 8.95 21.99
CA LYS A 111 -11.36 7.56 22.51
C LYS A 111 -10.19 6.70 22.10
N TYR A 112 -9.00 7.14 22.41
CA TYR A 112 -7.84 6.27 22.38
C TYR A 112 -7.45 5.93 23.81
N TYR A 113 -7.69 4.70 24.21
CA TYR A 113 -7.40 4.27 25.58
C TYR A 113 -6.50 3.06 25.59
N PHE A 114 -5.45 3.17 26.35
CA PHE A 114 -4.80 1.99 26.87
C PHE A 114 -5.61 1.47 28.04
N ASP A 115 -6.35 0.41 27.86
CA ASP A 115 -7.11 -0.19 28.93
C ASP A 115 -6.26 -1.26 29.63
N MET A 116 -6.21 -1.21 30.95
CA MET A 116 -5.61 -2.24 31.78
C MET A 116 -6.18 -3.63 31.52
N ASN A 117 -7.32 -3.75 30.87
CA ASN A 117 -7.94 -5.03 30.54
C ASN A 117 -7.14 -5.86 29.52
N ILE A 118 -6.40 -5.26 28.60
CA ILE A 118 -5.49 -5.99 27.71
C ILE A 118 -4.39 -6.67 28.51
N ARG A 119 -3.80 -5.99 29.49
CA ARG A 119 -2.80 -6.59 30.36
C ARG A 119 -3.36 -7.81 31.06
N ARG A 120 -4.56 -7.73 31.65
CA ARG A 120 -5.24 -8.86 32.27
C ARG A 120 -5.57 -9.96 31.28
N HIS A 121 -6.12 -9.62 30.14
CA HIS A 121 -6.53 -10.60 29.13
C HIS A 121 -5.34 -11.47 28.67
N PHE A 122 -4.17 -10.89 28.49
CA PHE A 122 -2.97 -11.60 28.08
C PHE A 122 -2.08 -12.03 29.25
N GLY A 123 -2.52 -11.85 30.50
CA GLY A 123 -1.77 -12.20 31.69
C GLY A 123 -0.47 -11.42 31.84
N LEU A 124 -0.49 -10.16 31.46
CA LEU A 124 0.64 -9.23 31.49
C LEU A 124 0.70 -8.44 32.80
N ASP A 125 -0.32 -8.53 33.62
CA ASP A 125 -0.45 -7.90 34.93
C ASP A 125 0.60 -8.41 35.96
N LYS A 126 1.23 -9.55 35.70
CA LYS A 126 2.34 -10.10 36.48
C LYS A 126 3.72 -9.50 36.13
N TYR A 127 3.82 -8.66 35.12
CA TYR A 127 5.06 -7.98 34.79
C TYR A 127 5.01 -6.55 35.35
N ASP A 128 6.01 -6.18 36.16
CA ASP A 128 6.09 -4.89 36.83
C ASP A 128 6.48 -3.71 35.88
N SER A 129 6.68 -3.97 34.62
CA SER A 129 7.04 -2.94 33.69
C SER A 129 5.83 -2.46 32.88
N ASP A 130 5.83 -1.17 32.48
CA ASP A 130 4.85 -0.59 31.57
C ASP A 130 5.02 -1.09 30.12
N VAL A 131 6.09 -1.83 29.86
CA VAL A 131 6.36 -2.43 28.56
C VAL A 131 5.50 -3.68 28.40
N ILE A 132 4.59 -3.65 27.44
CA ILE A 132 3.81 -4.79 27.03
C ILE A 132 4.64 -5.58 26.01
N PRO A 133 4.97 -6.86 26.27
CA PRO A 133 5.69 -7.65 25.26
C PRO A 133 4.87 -7.79 23.99
N TYR A 134 5.37 -7.29 22.88
CA TYR A 134 4.72 -7.28 21.57
C TYR A 134 4.19 -8.64 21.13
N TRP A 135 4.98 -9.70 21.33
CA TRP A 135 4.57 -11.06 20.99
C TRP A 135 3.27 -11.51 21.67
N LYS A 136 2.80 -10.78 22.68
CA LYS A 136 1.54 -11.07 23.36
C LYS A 136 0.36 -10.22 22.90
N THR A 137 0.61 -9.13 22.18
CA THR A 137 -0.45 -8.22 21.76
C THR A 137 -0.63 -8.19 20.24
N GLU A 138 0.46 -8.39 19.49
CA GLU A 138 0.49 -8.20 18.03
C GLU A 138 0.72 -9.50 17.26
N THR A 139 0.78 -10.65 17.93
CA THR A 139 0.94 -11.95 17.28
C THR A 139 -0.39 -12.57 16.87
N VAL A 140 -0.34 -13.59 16.03
CA VAL A 140 -1.51 -14.33 15.57
C VAL A 140 -2.34 -14.89 16.72
N GLU A 141 -1.71 -15.30 17.84
CA GLU A 141 -2.40 -15.78 19.04
C GLU A 141 -3.23 -14.66 19.68
N ALA A 142 -2.67 -13.46 19.77
CA ALA A 142 -3.36 -12.30 20.30
C ALA A 142 -4.54 -11.91 19.42
N MET A 143 -4.33 -11.90 18.10
CA MET A 143 -5.40 -11.62 17.13
C MET A 143 -6.51 -12.70 17.17
N ASP A 144 -6.14 -13.97 17.31
CA ASP A 144 -7.09 -15.06 17.42
C ASP A 144 -7.92 -15.00 18.71
N ALA A 145 -7.37 -14.43 19.79
CA ALA A 145 -8.07 -14.28 21.06
C ALA A 145 -9.35 -13.41 20.93
N PHE A 146 -9.43 -12.54 19.93
CA PHE A 146 -10.65 -11.78 19.66
C PHE A 146 -11.87 -12.66 19.35
N LYS A 147 -11.69 -13.87 18.81
CA LYS A 147 -12.79 -14.82 18.56
C LYS A 147 -13.57 -15.19 19.83
N TYR A 148 -12.94 -15.03 20.98
CA TYR A 148 -13.53 -15.36 22.28
C TYR A 148 -14.10 -14.14 23.01
N ARG A 149 -14.06 -12.96 22.39
CA ARG A 149 -14.67 -11.75 22.94
C ARG A 149 -16.09 -11.59 22.42
N GLU A 150 -16.95 -11.06 23.28
CA GLU A 150 -18.33 -10.72 22.90
C GLU A 150 -18.33 -9.74 21.70
N GLY A 151 -19.18 -10.01 20.72
CA GLY A 151 -19.29 -9.21 19.52
C GLY A 151 -18.31 -9.54 18.37
N TYR A 152 -17.37 -10.48 18.60
CA TYR A 152 -16.44 -10.93 17.54
C TYR A 152 -16.73 -12.36 17.11
N SER A 153 -16.76 -12.59 15.81
CA SER A 153 -16.87 -13.94 15.21
C SER A 153 -15.57 -14.39 14.57
N LYS A 154 -14.61 -13.49 14.44
CA LYS A 154 -13.30 -13.69 13.81
C LYS A 154 -12.20 -13.16 14.71
N GLY A 155 -10.97 -13.53 14.39
CA GLY A 155 -9.82 -12.84 14.92
C GLY A 155 -9.81 -11.38 14.45
N ALA A 156 -9.10 -10.51 15.14
CA ALA A 156 -8.99 -9.12 14.75
C ALA A 156 -7.54 -8.64 14.86
N GLY A 157 -7.15 -7.75 13.95
CA GLY A 157 -5.84 -7.15 13.91
C GLY A 157 -5.90 -5.72 13.38
N GLU A 158 -4.87 -4.94 13.65
CA GLU A 158 -4.68 -3.63 13.07
C GLU A 158 -3.54 -3.65 12.01
N CYS A 159 -3.05 -2.51 11.55
CA CYS A 159 -2.14 -2.48 10.41
C CYS A 159 -0.79 -3.15 10.68
N VAL A 160 -0.21 -3.01 11.87
CA VAL A 160 1.09 -3.62 12.21
C VAL A 160 0.94 -5.12 12.43
N SER A 161 0.00 -5.54 13.28
CA SER A 161 -0.22 -6.96 13.59
C SER A 161 -0.57 -7.76 12.33
N LEU A 162 -1.44 -7.23 11.48
CA LEU A 162 -1.82 -7.89 10.23
C LEU A 162 -0.71 -7.88 9.18
N SER A 163 0.10 -6.82 9.06
CA SER A 163 1.20 -6.79 8.11
C SER A 163 2.33 -7.72 8.49
N THR A 164 2.64 -7.84 9.77
CA THR A 164 3.66 -8.76 10.28
C THR A 164 3.21 -10.21 10.21
N LEU A 165 1.95 -10.50 10.53
CA LEU A 165 1.35 -11.81 10.29
C LEU A 165 1.37 -12.18 8.81
N TYR A 166 1.00 -11.23 7.95
CA TYR A 166 0.98 -11.45 6.52
C TYR A 166 2.39 -11.76 5.99
N ALA A 167 3.41 -11.02 6.42
CA ALA A 167 4.81 -11.30 6.08
C ALA A 167 5.25 -12.70 6.52
N ALA A 168 4.93 -13.10 7.75
CA ALA A 168 5.22 -14.42 8.26
C ALA A 168 4.53 -15.52 7.43
N ALA A 169 3.26 -15.33 7.10
CA ALA A 169 2.49 -16.29 6.31
C ALA A 169 2.95 -16.34 4.83
N LEU A 170 3.42 -15.24 4.26
CA LEU A 170 4.07 -15.25 2.93
C LEU A 170 5.28 -16.20 2.93
N TYR A 171 6.06 -16.20 4.00
CA TYR A 171 7.19 -17.12 4.15
C TYR A 171 6.73 -18.54 4.42
N VAL A 172 5.96 -18.76 5.48
CA VAL A 172 5.60 -20.12 5.98
C VAL A 172 4.67 -20.84 5.01
N VAL A 173 3.62 -20.17 4.51
CA VAL A 173 2.56 -20.79 3.71
C VAL A 173 2.84 -20.69 2.22
N CYS A 174 3.24 -19.51 1.75
CA CYS A 174 3.50 -19.31 0.31
C CYS A 174 4.90 -19.73 -0.13
N GLY A 175 5.82 -19.97 0.82
CA GLY A 175 7.21 -20.34 0.53
C GLY A 175 8.01 -19.21 -0.14
N ILE A 176 7.67 -17.96 0.13
CA ILE A 176 8.43 -16.81 -0.36
C ILE A 176 9.62 -16.59 0.56
N PRO A 177 10.87 -16.59 0.05
CA PRO A 177 12.05 -16.36 0.88
C PRO A 177 11.99 -15.03 1.64
N LEU A 178 12.47 -15.03 2.90
CA LEU A 178 12.44 -13.83 3.74
C LEU A 178 13.22 -12.66 3.16
N GLU A 179 14.31 -12.93 2.44
CA GLU A 179 15.10 -11.91 1.76
C GLU A 179 14.38 -11.18 0.62
N LYS A 180 13.17 -11.62 0.29
CA LYS A 180 12.29 -10.98 -0.70
C LYS A 180 11.11 -10.25 -0.07
N ILE A 181 11.02 -10.22 1.25
CA ILE A 181 9.92 -9.59 1.98
C ILE A 181 10.45 -8.40 2.76
N TYR A 182 9.97 -7.22 2.40
CA TYR A 182 10.27 -5.98 3.09
C TYR A 182 9.01 -5.45 3.76
N LEU A 183 9.14 -5.02 5.00
CA LEU A 183 8.09 -4.30 5.69
C LEU A 183 8.37 -2.82 5.56
N MET A 184 7.36 -2.08 5.13
CA MET A 184 7.42 -0.63 5.03
C MET A 184 6.44 -0.04 6.02
N ALA A 185 6.93 0.77 6.94
CA ALA A 185 6.10 1.59 7.80
C ALA A 185 6.12 3.03 7.31
N THR A 186 4.95 3.58 7.12
CA THR A 186 4.73 5.02 6.94
C THR A 186 4.10 5.56 8.23
N PRO A 187 4.07 6.86 8.46
CA PRO A 187 3.39 7.41 9.63
C PRO A 187 1.93 6.97 9.79
N LEU A 188 1.34 6.39 8.75
CA LEU A 188 -0.08 6.08 8.70
C LEU A 188 -0.39 4.61 8.53
N HIS A 189 0.59 3.80 8.10
CA HIS A 189 0.25 2.48 7.62
C HIS A 189 1.47 1.57 7.51
N SER A 190 1.29 0.31 7.89
CA SER A 190 2.28 -0.74 7.66
C SER A 190 1.86 -1.63 6.51
N GLN A 191 2.78 -1.91 5.62
CA GLN A 191 2.55 -2.75 4.44
C GLN A 191 3.82 -3.50 4.05
N ASN A 192 3.68 -4.49 3.17
CA ASN A 192 4.78 -5.28 2.68
C ASN A 192 5.09 -4.94 1.22
N PHE A 193 6.37 -4.83 0.91
CA PHE A 193 6.86 -4.93 -0.45
C PHE A 193 7.47 -6.32 -0.64
N VAL A 194 6.99 -7.05 -1.63
CA VAL A 194 7.48 -8.39 -1.97
C VAL A 194 8.25 -8.29 -3.28
N ASP A 195 9.56 -8.51 -3.21
CA ASP A 195 10.47 -8.45 -4.36
C ASP A 195 10.37 -9.74 -5.19
N VAL A 196 9.26 -9.86 -5.93
CA VAL A 196 9.02 -10.95 -6.87
C VAL A 196 8.53 -10.38 -8.20
N ARG A 197 9.17 -10.74 -9.30
CA ARG A 197 8.93 -10.16 -10.63
C ARG A 197 9.13 -8.64 -10.60
N ASP A 198 8.06 -7.88 -10.95
CA ASP A 198 8.06 -6.41 -10.99
C ASP A 198 7.71 -5.78 -9.64
N GLY A 199 7.71 -6.56 -8.57
CA GLY A 199 7.30 -6.13 -7.24
C GLY A 199 5.80 -6.28 -6.99
N ILE A 200 5.44 -6.45 -5.72
CA ILE A 200 4.05 -6.47 -5.24
C ILE A 200 4.00 -5.71 -3.94
N ILE A 201 3.18 -4.67 -3.87
CA ILE A 201 2.81 -4.03 -2.60
C ILE A 201 1.57 -4.73 -2.07
N THR A 202 1.61 -5.14 -0.82
CA THR A 202 0.51 -5.87 -0.22
C THR A 202 0.36 -5.57 1.26
N ASN A 203 -0.86 -5.61 1.70
CA ASN A 203 -1.25 -5.67 3.11
C ASN A 203 -2.41 -6.66 3.24
N ASN A 204 -2.94 -6.80 4.44
CA ASN A 204 -4.03 -7.72 4.76
C ASN A 204 -5.28 -7.61 3.86
N ARG A 205 -5.50 -6.46 3.21
CA ARG A 205 -6.70 -6.19 2.40
C ARG A 205 -6.42 -6.03 0.92
N ARG A 206 -5.20 -5.64 0.54
CA ARG A 206 -4.92 -5.20 -0.82
C ARG A 206 -3.67 -5.87 -1.35
N ILE A 207 -3.72 -6.20 -2.63
CA ILE A 207 -2.57 -6.60 -3.42
C ILE A 207 -2.51 -5.62 -4.58
N VAL A 208 -1.39 -4.96 -4.75
CA VAL A 208 -1.16 -4.02 -5.84
C VAL A 208 0.07 -4.50 -6.60
N THR A 209 -0.14 -4.98 -7.82
CA THR A 209 0.94 -5.25 -8.77
C THR A 209 1.32 -3.96 -9.49
N ARG A 210 2.46 -3.95 -10.21
CA ARG A 210 2.88 -2.81 -11.01
C ARG A 210 1.79 -2.37 -12.01
N ASN A 211 1.16 -3.30 -12.71
CA ASN A 211 0.08 -2.97 -13.63
C ASN A 211 -1.14 -2.36 -12.91
N MET A 212 -1.45 -2.83 -11.70
CA MET A 212 -2.52 -2.23 -10.89
C MET A 212 -2.16 -0.83 -10.39
N TRP A 213 -0.88 -0.57 -10.12
CA TRP A 213 -0.40 0.73 -9.68
C TRP A 213 -0.71 1.84 -10.68
N PHE A 214 -0.63 1.53 -11.97
CA PHE A 214 -0.88 2.47 -13.07
C PHE A 214 -2.25 2.29 -13.75
N ASN A 215 -3.20 1.59 -13.14
CA ASN A 215 -4.49 1.31 -13.77
C ASN A 215 -5.52 2.46 -13.69
N GLY A 216 -5.18 3.57 -13.01
CA GLY A 216 -6.05 4.74 -12.89
C GLY A 216 -7.32 4.55 -12.07
N THR A 217 -7.46 3.47 -11.31
CA THR A 217 -8.62 3.27 -10.44
C THR A 217 -8.56 4.13 -9.18
N ALA A 218 -9.70 4.44 -8.59
CA ALA A 218 -9.77 5.18 -7.32
C ALA A 218 -8.99 4.49 -6.19
N LEU A 219 -8.91 3.15 -6.21
CA LEU A 219 -8.13 2.38 -5.25
C LEU A 219 -6.64 2.66 -5.41
N THR A 220 -6.15 2.66 -6.65
CA THR A 220 -4.74 2.94 -6.94
C THR A 220 -4.39 4.39 -6.65
N ALA A 221 -5.25 5.33 -6.98
CA ALA A 221 -5.07 6.74 -6.66
C ALA A 221 -4.90 6.96 -5.14
N ARG A 222 -5.63 6.21 -4.32
CA ARG A 222 -5.48 6.25 -2.85
C ARG A 222 -4.14 5.65 -2.40
N ALA A 223 -3.73 4.53 -2.99
CA ALA A 223 -2.44 3.90 -2.68
C ALA A 223 -1.27 4.81 -3.08
N GLN A 224 -1.35 5.43 -4.25
CA GLN A 224 -0.34 6.37 -4.73
C GLN A 224 -0.25 7.61 -3.84
N ARG A 225 -1.39 8.19 -3.41
CA ARG A 225 -1.40 9.33 -2.48
C ARG A 225 -0.74 8.99 -1.15
N ALA A 226 -1.00 7.82 -0.62
CA ALA A 226 -0.38 7.38 0.62
C ALA A 226 1.16 7.41 0.51
N LEU A 227 1.72 6.84 -0.54
CA LEU A 227 3.18 6.81 -0.73
C LEU A 227 3.79 8.15 -1.17
N ARG A 228 3.01 9.05 -1.78
CA ARG A 228 3.45 10.41 -2.13
C ARG A 228 3.50 11.35 -0.94
N ASN A 229 2.45 11.30 -0.11
CA ASN A 229 2.24 12.24 0.98
C ASN A 229 2.85 11.74 2.29
N GLU A 230 2.97 10.42 2.43
CA GLU A 230 3.47 9.75 3.59
C GLU A 230 4.91 9.31 3.32
N GLN A 231 5.82 9.87 4.09
CA GLN A 231 7.21 9.43 4.02
C GLN A 231 7.29 7.98 4.51
N VAL A 232 7.97 7.11 3.75
CA VAL A 232 8.37 5.81 4.28
C VAL A 232 9.34 6.07 5.43
N THR A 233 8.92 5.81 6.65
CA THR A 233 9.68 6.16 7.85
C THR A 233 10.57 5.03 8.31
N MET A 234 10.23 3.81 7.94
CA MET A 234 11.01 2.62 8.30
C MET A 234 10.88 1.56 7.22
N VAL A 235 12.01 0.89 6.96
CA VAL A 235 12.07 -0.35 6.19
C VAL A 235 12.71 -1.41 7.06
N ALA A 236 12.00 -2.51 7.31
CA ALA A 236 12.52 -3.66 8.04
C ALA A 236 12.67 -4.86 7.11
N HIS A 237 13.76 -5.59 7.27
CA HIS A 237 14.14 -6.73 6.47
C HIS A 237 14.87 -7.76 7.34
N ASN A 238 15.04 -8.99 6.86
CA ASN A 238 15.77 -10.04 7.57
C ASN A 238 17.26 -9.70 7.82
N THR A 239 17.81 -8.74 7.11
CA THR A 239 19.19 -8.26 7.33
C THR A 239 19.29 -7.05 8.25
N GLY A 240 18.15 -6.49 8.71
CA GLY A 240 18.09 -5.34 9.58
C GLY A 240 16.99 -4.34 9.21
N TYR A 241 17.18 -3.08 9.57
CA TYR A 241 16.18 -2.04 9.38
C TYR A 241 16.81 -0.67 9.10
N ILE A 242 16.03 0.22 8.52
CA ILE A 242 16.32 1.64 8.37
C ILE A 242 15.16 2.42 8.99
N HIS A 243 15.49 3.47 9.73
CA HIS A 243 14.51 4.33 10.36
C HIS A 243 14.87 5.81 10.20
N VAL A 244 13.90 6.65 9.87
CA VAL A 244 14.13 8.09 9.63
C VAL A 244 14.58 8.86 10.88
N VAL A 245 14.11 8.43 12.04
CA VAL A 245 14.43 9.11 13.32
C VAL A 245 15.84 8.82 13.78
N TYR A 246 16.44 7.73 13.33
CA TYR A 246 17.82 7.38 13.65
C TYR A 246 18.73 7.66 12.45
N PRO A 247 19.83 8.38 12.63
CA PRO A 247 20.76 8.67 11.54
C PRO A 247 21.56 7.43 11.09
N GLU A 248 21.42 6.31 11.80
CA GLU A 248 22.16 5.08 11.54
C GLU A 248 21.22 4.00 11.00
N ALA A 249 21.51 3.58 9.77
CA ALA A 249 20.87 2.41 9.17
C ALA A 249 21.61 1.15 9.62
N SER A 250 20.85 0.16 10.06
CA SER A 250 21.38 -1.16 10.44
C SER A 250 21.09 -2.26 9.42
N ILE A 251 20.44 -1.92 8.33
CA ILE A 251 20.17 -2.85 7.22
C ILE A 251 21.43 -3.04 6.37
N ASP A 252 21.59 -4.23 5.79
CA ASP A 252 22.62 -4.49 4.79
C ASP A 252 22.50 -3.53 3.60
N PRO A 253 23.56 -2.80 3.23
CA PRO A 253 23.48 -1.80 2.17
C PRO A 253 23.08 -2.36 0.80
N GLN A 254 23.45 -3.61 0.49
CA GLN A 254 23.06 -4.24 -0.78
C GLN A 254 21.59 -4.62 -0.78
N ALA A 255 21.05 -5.05 0.37
CA ALA A 255 19.61 -5.32 0.52
C ALA A 255 18.80 -4.02 0.36
N TYR A 256 19.28 -2.92 0.92
CA TYR A 256 18.63 -1.62 0.78
C TYR A 256 18.69 -1.08 -0.65
N THR A 257 19.82 -1.17 -1.30
CA THR A 257 19.95 -0.75 -2.70
C THR A 257 18.98 -1.53 -3.58
N ARG A 258 18.94 -2.86 -3.45
CA ARG A 258 17.98 -3.70 -4.19
C ARG A 258 16.52 -3.30 -3.91
N PHE A 259 16.19 -3.06 -2.65
CA PHE A 259 14.85 -2.60 -2.27
C PHE A 259 14.51 -1.26 -2.92
N SER A 260 15.39 -0.27 -2.80
CA SER A 260 15.20 1.07 -3.36
C SER A 260 15.01 1.05 -4.87
N GLU A 261 15.88 0.28 -5.57
CA GLU A 261 15.80 0.11 -7.02
C GLU A 261 14.51 -0.61 -7.44
N ALA A 262 14.16 -1.70 -6.75
CA ALA A 262 12.97 -2.47 -7.06
C ALA A 262 11.68 -1.65 -6.77
N LEU A 263 11.63 -0.92 -5.67
CA LEU A 263 10.48 -0.08 -5.33
C LEU A 263 10.36 1.11 -6.30
N THR A 264 11.47 1.77 -6.62
CA THR A 264 11.48 2.86 -7.60
C THR A 264 11.03 2.35 -8.98
N GLY A 265 11.55 1.21 -9.42
CA GLY A 265 11.14 0.58 -10.68
C GLY A 265 9.67 0.16 -10.70
N PHE A 266 9.12 -0.25 -9.55
CA PHE A 266 7.69 -0.55 -9.41
C PHE A 266 6.81 0.70 -9.59
N MET A 267 7.27 1.86 -9.14
CA MET A 267 6.54 3.13 -9.13
C MET A 267 6.77 3.99 -10.38
N ARG A 268 7.46 3.46 -11.38
CA ARG A 268 7.78 4.17 -12.62
C ARG A 268 7.32 3.39 -13.83
N THR A 269 6.76 4.10 -14.82
CA THR A 269 6.40 3.53 -16.13
C THR A 269 6.62 4.57 -17.23
N ASP A 270 6.75 4.11 -18.48
CA ASP A 270 6.73 4.99 -19.64
C ASP A 270 5.29 5.47 -19.93
N LEU A 271 5.16 6.63 -20.52
CA LEU A 271 3.88 7.10 -21.02
C LEU A 271 3.61 6.51 -22.40
N ASP A 272 2.63 5.60 -22.45
CA ASP A 272 2.06 5.06 -23.67
C ASP A 272 0.54 5.32 -23.72
N GLU A 273 -0.13 4.84 -24.77
CA GLU A 273 -1.57 5.05 -24.93
C GLU A 273 -2.40 4.39 -23.83
N GLU A 274 -2.03 3.19 -23.38
CA GLU A 274 -2.71 2.51 -22.29
C GLU A 274 -2.60 3.30 -21.00
N ILE A 275 -1.40 3.77 -20.68
CA ILE A 275 -1.12 4.58 -19.50
C ILE A 275 -1.84 5.93 -19.57
N LEU A 276 -1.88 6.58 -20.74
CA LEU A 276 -2.66 7.80 -20.93
C LEU A 276 -4.15 7.57 -20.69
N CYS A 277 -4.72 6.50 -21.25
CA CYS A 277 -6.11 6.14 -20.97
C CYS A 277 -6.35 5.85 -19.46
N ASN A 278 -5.40 5.21 -18.80
CA ASN A 278 -5.47 4.96 -17.37
C ASN A 278 -5.42 6.28 -16.56
N PHE A 279 -4.62 7.24 -16.98
CA PHE A 279 -4.60 8.58 -16.41
C PHE A 279 -5.95 9.30 -16.61
N LEU A 280 -6.49 9.32 -17.83
CA LEU A 280 -7.78 9.93 -18.14
C LEU A 280 -8.94 9.34 -17.31
N ARG A 281 -8.86 8.08 -16.91
CA ARG A 281 -9.88 7.45 -16.03
C ARG A 281 -10.10 8.22 -14.73
N GLN A 282 -9.08 8.88 -14.20
CA GLN A 282 -9.16 9.68 -12.96
C GLN A 282 -9.56 11.13 -13.18
N HIS A 283 -9.53 11.62 -14.43
CA HIS A 283 -9.67 13.04 -14.76
C HIS A 283 -10.94 13.32 -15.57
N LEU A 284 -12.08 13.41 -14.86
CA LEU A 284 -13.40 13.60 -15.50
C LEU A 284 -13.45 14.85 -16.38
N GLU A 285 -12.77 15.93 -15.99
CA GLU A 285 -12.74 17.17 -16.77
C GLU A 285 -12.06 16.96 -18.13
N LEU A 286 -10.95 16.23 -18.15
CA LEU A 286 -10.27 15.86 -19.38
C LEU A 286 -11.10 14.87 -20.22
N GLN A 287 -11.80 13.92 -19.59
CA GLN A 287 -12.67 12.98 -20.32
C GLN A 287 -13.71 13.71 -21.17
N ARG A 288 -14.23 14.85 -20.70
CA ARG A 288 -15.25 15.65 -21.39
C ARG A 288 -14.74 16.28 -22.70
N CYS A 289 -13.44 16.34 -22.88
CA CYS A 289 -12.82 16.84 -24.11
C CYS A 289 -12.76 15.79 -25.22
N PHE A 290 -13.01 14.53 -24.89
CA PHE A 290 -12.80 13.43 -25.82
C PHE A 290 -14.07 12.67 -26.16
N GLN A 291 -14.03 12.02 -27.31
CA GLN A 291 -15.01 11.07 -27.81
C GLN A 291 -14.30 9.88 -28.44
N LEU A 292 -15.01 8.79 -28.63
CA LEU A 292 -14.55 7.62 -29.36
C LEU A 292 -15.47 7.35 -30.54
N GLN A 293 -14.86 7.01 -31.68
CA GLN A 293 -15.58 6.52 -32.83
C GLN A 293 -15.77 5.01 -32.73
N HIS A 294 -16.95 4.53 -33.05
CA HIS A 294 -17.28 3.11 -33.14
C HIS A 294 -18.10 2.80 -34.38
N GLU A 295 -17.83 1.68 -35.03
CA GLU A 295 -18.58 1.24 -36.21
C GLU A 295 -19.65 0.22 -35.80
N ARG A 296 -20.92 0.56 -36.06
CA ARG A 296 -22.07 -0.34 -35.83
C ARG A 296 -22.86 -0.48 -37.17
N HIS A 297 -23.07 -1.70 -37.58
CA HIS A 297 -23.83 -2.00 -38.82
C HIS A 297 -23.31 -1.25 -40.07
N GLY A 298 -21.98 -1.14 -40.20
CA GLY A 298 -21.34 -0.44 -41.32
C GLY A 298 -21.47 1.09 -41.31
N LYS A 299 -21.93 1.67 -40.18
CA LYS A 299 -22.01 3.11 -39.97
C LYS A 299 -21.16 3.55 -38.77
N LYS A 300 -20.59 4.72 -38.90
CA LYS A 300 -19.79 5.32 -37.86
C LYS A 300 -20.67 6.09 -36.87
N TYR A 301 -20.43 5.87 -35.61
CA TYR A 301 -21.05 6.58 -34.49
C TYR A 301 -20.00 7.10 -33.54
N TRP A 302 -20.34 8.08 -32.73
CA TRP A 302 -19.46 8.69 -31.75
C TRP A 302 -20.11 8.61 -30.38
N VAL A 303 -19.28 8.39 -29.37
CA VAL A 303 -19.70 8.34 -27.96
C VAL A 303 -18.76 9.18 -27.12
N ALA A 304 -19.31 9.90 -26.16
CA ALA A 304 -18.55 10.70 -25.21
C ALA A 304 -17.68 9.79 -24.31
N LEU A 305 -16.41 10.14 -24.12
CA LEU A 305 -15.44 9.30 -23.40
C LEU A 305 -15.87 9.01 -21.95
N GLU A 306 -16.47 9.99 -21.25
CA GLU A 306 -16.98 9.80 -19.89
C GLU A 306 -18.12 8.77 -19.80
N LYS A 307 -18.84 8.55 -20.89
CA LYS A 307 -19.87 7.51 -20.95
C LYS A 307 -19.23 6.12 -21.06
N VAL A 308 -18.16 6.03 -21.87
CA VAL A 308 -17.40 4.80 -22.04
C VAL A 308 -16.72 4.39 -20.71
N TYR A 309 -16.11 5.33 -19.99
CA TYR A 309 -15.53 5.02 -18.67
C TYR A 309 -16.58 4.62 -17.62
N ARG A 310 -17.78 5.16 -17.72
CA ARG A 310 -18.90 4.72 -16.87
C ARG A 310 -19.26 3.26 -17.13
N CYS A 311 -19.34 2.87 -18.41
CA CYS A 311 -19.57 1.49 -18.81
C CYS A 311 -18.42 0.58 -18.37
N GLU A 312 -17.17 1.02 -18.56
CA GLU A 312 -15.95 0.29 -18.19
C GLU A 312 -15.93 -0.10 -16.71
N HIS A 313 -16.55 0.68 -15.83
CA HIS A 313 -16.59 0.38 -14.39
C HIS A 313 -17.24 -0.98 -14.08
N GLY A 314 -18.22 -1.40 -14.89
CA GLY A 314 -18.89 -2.70 -14.78
C GLY A 314 -18.38 -3.78 -15.73
N SER A 315 -17.48 -3.43 -16.65
CA SER A 315 -16.98 -4.29 -17.72
C SER A 315 -15.67 -4.99 -17.36
N SER A 316 -15.41 -6.10 -18.02
CA SER A 316 -14.09 -6.75 -18.04
C SER A 316 -13.14 -6.17 -19.09
N PHE A 317 -13.65 -5.34 -19.99
CA PHE A 317 -12.90 -4.67 -21.06
C PHE A 317 -12.43 -3.28 -20.61
N ARG A 318 -11.44 -2.71 -21.32
CA ARG A 318 -10.79 -1.45 -20.95
C ARG A 318 -10.66 -0.50 -22.15
N VAL A 319 -10.79 0.81 -21.90
CA VAL A 319 -10.58 1.86 -22.91
C VAL A 319 -9.14 1.81 -23.44
N GLY A 320 -8.16 1.64 -22.56
CA GLY A 320 -6.73 1.58 -22.90
C GLY A 320 -6.31 0.33 -23.65
N ASP A 321 -7.07 -0.76 -23.58
CA ASP A 321 -6.77 -1.99 -24.29
C ASP A 321 -7.38 -1.98 -25.69
N ARG A 322 -6.57 -1.66 -26.68
CA ARG A 322 -7.00 -1.62 -28.09
C ARG A 322 -7.63 -2.92 -28.57
N THR A 323 -7.21 -4.07 -28.06
CA THR A 323 -7.69 -5.39 -28.50
C THR A 323 -9.10 -5.69 -28.01
N THR A 324 -9.53 -5.04 -26.94
CA THR A 324 -10.84 -5.24 -26.31
C THR A 324 -11.72 -3.99 -26.28
N ARG A 325 -11.20 -2.84 -26.74
CA ARG A 325 -11.93 -1.56 -26.75
C ARG A 325 -13.25 -1.64 -27.51
N ASP A 326 -13.27 -2.28 -28.67
CA ASP A 326 -14.48 -2.44 -29.45
C ASP A 326 -15.56 -3.24 -28.72
N LYS A 327 -15.16 -4.28 -27.98
CA LYS A 327 -16.08 -5.04 -27.13
C LYS A 327 -16.67 -4.21 -25.99
N LEU A 328 -15.84 -3.31 -25.41
CA LEU A 328 -16.33 -2.34 -24.42
C LEU A 328 -17.35 -1.39 -25.05
N LEU A 329 -17.07 -0.91 -26.25
CA LEU A 329 -17.98 -0.01 -26.98
C LEU A 329 -19.29 -0.71 -27.36
N ASP A 330 -19.27 -2.02 -27.59
CA ASP A 330 -20.49 -2.81 -27.81
C ASP A 330 -21.37 -2.92 -26.55
N GLU A 331 -20.78 -2.82 -25.36
CA GLU A 331 -21.50 -2.84 -24.06
C GLU A 331 -22.10 -1.47 -23.68
N VAL A 332 -21.65 -0.38 -24.34
CA VAL A 332 -22.18 0.97 -24.07
C VAL A 332 -23.61 1.10 -24.58
N ASP A 333 -24.47 1.77 -23.82
CA ASP A 333 -25.87 1.98 -24.15
C ASP A 333 -26.03 2.63 -25.53
N GLU A 334 -26.91 2.08 -26.35
CA GLU A 334 -27.15 2.55 -27.72
C GLU A 334 -27.59 4.03 -27.76
N TYR A 335 -28.29 4.50 -26.75
CA TYR A 335 -28.72 5.90 -26.63
C TYR A 335 -27.56 6.89 -26.37
N ASP A 336 -26.39 6.41 -25.97
CA ASP A 336 -25.22 7.26 -25.75
C ASP A 336 -24.40 7.47 -27.06
N PHE A 337 -24.81 6.86 -28.17
CA PHE A 337 -24.17 7.01 -29.48
C PHE A 337 -24.85 8.04 -30.36
N PHE A 338 -24.03 8.86 -31.07
CA PHE A 338 -24.47 9.91 -31.98
C PHE A 338 -24.00 9.60 -33.40
N PRO A 339 -24.80 9.89 -34.41
CA PRO A 339 -24.45 9.63 -35.81
C PRO A 339 -23.41 10.63 -36.37
N THR A 340 -23.13 11.71 -35.66
CA THR A 340 -22.14 12.75 -36.00
C THR A 340 -21.19 12.98 -34.86
N PRO A 341 -19.96 13.43 -35.12
CA PRO A 341 -19.03 13.81 -34.04
C PRO A 341 -19.68 14.82 -33.09
N LEU A 342 -19.40 14.66 -31.80
CA LEU A 342 -19.83 15.60 -30.78
C LEU A 342 -19.00 16.88 -30.89
N GLU A 343 -19.67 18.02 -30.94
CA GLU A 343 -19.06 19.34 -31.11
C GLU A 343 -18.11 19.63 -29.89
N GLY A 344 -16.96 20.24 -30.19
CA GLY A 344 -15.96 20.61 -29.21
C GLY A 344 -15.19 19.41 -28.57
N ARG A 345 -15.34 18.20 -29.12
CA ARG A 345 -14.64 17.02 -28.65
C ARG A 345 -13.67 16.46 -29.69
N ILE A 346 -12.54 16.00 -29.21
CA ILE A 346 -11.50 15.35 -30.03
C ILE A 346 -11.70 13.83 -30.00
N ASP A 347 -11.48 13.20 -31.15
CA ASP A 347 -11.41 11.72 -31.19
C ASP A 347 -10.16 11.22 -30.48
N LEU A 348 -10.33 10.39 -29.45
CA LEU A 348 -9.23 9.78 -28.70
C LEU A 348 -8.27 8.98 -29.59
N GLY A 349 -8.75 8.51 -30.76
CA GLY A 349 -7.92 7.84 -31.76
C GLY A 349 -6.79 8.71 -32.33
N ARG A 350 -6.81 10.04 -32.14
CA ARG A 350 -5.67 10.92 -32.52
C ARG A 350 -4.38 10.53 -31.81
N PHE A 351 -4.47 10.07 -30.57
CA PHE A 351 -3.28 9.65 -29.82
C PHE A 351 -2.54 8.47 -30.46
N GLU A 352 -3.17 7.71 -31.35
CA GLU A 352 -2.45 6.71 -32.13
C GLU A 352 -1.31 7.30 -32.97
N LYS A 353 -1.51 8.49 -33.53
CA LYS A 353 -0.48 9.18 -34.33
C LYS A 353 0.62 9.72 -33.41
N PHE A 354 0.21 10.28 -32.27
CA PHE A 354 1.15 10.75 -31.26
C PHE A 354 2.06 9.62 -30.77
N PHE A 355 1.51 8.48 -30.34
CA PHE A 355 2.30 7.35 -29.85
C PHE A 355 3.01 6.56 -30.96
N LYS A 356 2.63 6.69 -32.22
CA LYS A 356 3.47 6.22 -33.35
C LYS A 356 4.72 7.08 -33.53
N ARG A 357 4.65 8.39 -33.24
CA ARG A 357 5.80 9.31 -33.29
C ARG A 357 6.66 9.19 -32.02
N PHE A 358 6.04 9.01 -30.87
CA PHE A 358 6.66 8.93 -29.56
C PHE A 358 6.25 7.64 -28.82
N PRO A 359 6.77 6.45 -29.21
CA PRO A 359 6.34 5.17 -28.62
C PRO A 359 6.58 5.08 -27.10
N HIS A 360 7.61 5.76 -26.62
CA HIS A 360 7.95 5.97 -25.21
C HIS A 360 8.04 7.49 -25.00
N ALA A 361 6.90 8.12 -24.72
CA ALA A 361 6.83 9.56 -24.62
C ALA A 361 7.58 10.06 -23.37
N ASP A 362 8.76 10.59 -23.60
CA ASP A 362 9.62 11.17 -22.57
C ASP A 362 9.16 12.60 -22.27
N LEU A 363 8.46 12.79 -21.15
CA LEU A 363 7.92 14.08 -20.72
C LEU A 363 9.00 15.09 -20.29
N ASP A 364 10.27 14.73 -20.26
CA ASP A 364 11.37 15.69 -20.04
C ASP A 364 11.77 16.42 -21.31
N LYS A 365 11.35 15.91 -22.47
CA LYS A 365 11.62 16.55 -23.75
C LYS A 365 10.52 17.57 -24.09
N GLN A 366 10.93 18.81 -24.31
CA GLN A 366 10.02 19.90 -24.65
C GLN A 366 9.17 19.61 -25.92
N GLU A 367 9.78 19.00 -26.94
CA GLU A 367 9.06 18.59 -28.16
C GLU A 367 7.89 17.64 -27.87
N VAL A 368 8.07 16.71 -26.92
CA VAL A 368 7.04 15.74 -26.52
C VAL A 368 5.93 16.46 -25.75
N GLN A 369 6.30 17.38 -24.83
CA GLN A 369 5.33 18.15 -24.06
C GLN A 369 4.48 19.02 -25.00
N GLU A 370 5.10 19.78 -25.91
CA GLU A 370 4.40 20.63 -26.88
C GLU A 370 3.45 19.81 -27.76
N ALA A 371 3.92 18.70 -28.33
CA ALA A 371 3.10 17.81 -29.15
C ALA A 371 1.94 17.18 -28.36
N LEU A 372 2.16 16.84 -27.08
CA LEU A 372 1.11 16.30 -26.23
C LEU A 372 0.05 17.37 -25.90
N LEU A 373 0.48 18.59 -25.56
CA LEU A 373 -0.43 19.70 -25.27
C LEU A 373 -1.28 20.07 -26.49
N GLU A 374 -0.74 19.99 -27.71
CA GLU A 374 -1.50 20.16 -28.95
C GLU A 374 -2.65 19.14 -29.10
N GLU A 375 -2.45 17.90 -28.61
CA GLU A 375 -3.51 16.88 -28.62
C GLU A 375 -4.62 17.17 -27.59
N PHE A 376 -4.34 18.03 -26.60
CA PHE A 376 -5.28 18.45 -25.56
C PHE A 376 -5.81 19.88 -25.72
N ASP A 377 -5.64 20.51 -26.89
CA ASP A 377 -5.98 21.93 -27.12
C ASP A 377 -7.45 22.28 -26.84
N CYS A 378 -8.35 21.30 -26.98
CA CYS A 378 -9.78 21.49 -26.69
C CYS A 378 -10.11 21.52 -25.18
N CYS A 379 -9.18 21.17 -24.32
CA CYS A 379 -9.43 21.06 -22.88
C CYS A 379 -9.26 22.37 -22.12
N GLY A 380 -8.80 23.46 -22.81
CA GLY A 380 -8.68 24.78 -22.22
C GLY A 380 -7.83 24.79 -20.93
N ASP A 381 -8.34 25.44 -19.90
CA ASP A 381 -7.64 25.59 -18.61
C ASP A 381 -7.35 24.26 -17.91
N SER A 382 -8.06 23.17 -18.26
CA SER A 382 -7.83 21.84 -17.70
C SER A 382 -6.47 21.24 -18.09
N THR A 383 -5.73 21.86 -19.03
CA THR A 383 -4.40 21.42 -19.46
C THR A 383 -3.26 22.10 -18.71
N TYR A 384 -3.55 23.09 -17.86
CA TYR A 384 -2.51 23.91 -17.24
C TYR A 384 -1.52 23.10 -16.40
N THR A 385 -1.98 22.06 -15.70
CA THR A 385 -1.15 21.16 -14.89
C THR A 385 -0.91 19.80 -15.53
N LEU A 386 -1.38 19.60 -16.77
CA LEU A 386 -1.42 18.30 -17.42
C LEU A 386 -0.09 17.56 -17.41
N ILE A 387 1.00 18.24 -17.78
CA ILE A 387 2.33 17.61 -17.85
C ILE A 387 2.81 17.18 -16.47
N GLU A 388 2.61 18.02 -15.46
CA GLU A 388 3.00 17.70 -14.08
C GLU A 388 2.14 16.58 -13.48
N ASP A 389 0.85 16.57 -13.77
CA ASP A 389 -0.07 15.53 -13.33
C ASP A 389 0.25 14.19 -13.99
N LEU A 390 0.57 14.20 -15.29
CA LEU A 390 1.03 13.01 -16.01
C LEU A 390 2.36 12.50 -15.46
N ARG A 391 3.35 13.38 -15.23
CA ARG A 391 4.61 13.00 -14.59
C ARG A 391 4.35 12.36 -13.24
N SER A 392 3.54 13.01 -12.43
CA SER A 392 3.18 12.48 -11.12
C SER A 392 2.45 11.13 -11.21
N PHE A 393 1.73 10.87 -12.29
CA PHE A 393 1.05 9.59 -12.49
C PHE A 393 2.02 8.48 -12.91
N ILE A 394 2.95 8.76 -13.83
CA ILE A 394 3.89 7.76 -14.37
C ILE A 394 5.13 7.56 -13.52
N GLU A 395 5.46 8.51 -12.67
CA GLU A 395 6.62 8.45 -11.79
C GLU A 395 6.26 8.92 -10.38
N VAL A 396 6.12 7.98 -9.47
CA VAL A 396 5.99 8.26 -8.05
C VAL A 396 7.34 8.03 -7.41
N THR A 397 8.00 9.10 -6.99
CA THR A 397 9.27 8.99 -6.25
C THR A 397 8.94 8.71 -4.79
N PRO A 398 9.24 7.50 -4.27
CA PRO A 398 9.05 7.23 -2.85
C PRO A 398 10.05 8.05 -2.06
N ARG A 399 9.59 8.67 -0.98
CA ARG A 399 10.49 9.27 -0.01
C ARG A 399 11.07 8.16 0.87
N LEU A 400 12.18 7.61 0.43
CA LEU A 400 12.91 6.61 1.20
C LEU A 400 13.91 7.30 2.12
N PRO A 401 14.19 6.71 3.29
CA PRO A 401 15.32 7.14 4.12
C PRO A 401 16.59 7.11 3.30
N GLU A 402 17.39 8.18 3.34
CA GLU A 402 18.70 8.20 2.71
C GLU A 402 19.66 7.37 3.57
N LEU A 403 20.30 6.39 2.95
CA LEU A 403 21.52 5.82 3.48
C LEU A 403 22.58 6.90 3.36
N GLU A 404 22.90 7.61 4.45
CA GLU A 404 24.15 8.35 4.47
C GLU A 404 25.27 7.36 4.19
N ALA A 405 26.11 7.65 3.19
CA ALA A 405 27.26 6.83 2.78
C ALA A 405 28.37 6.75 3.84
N LYS A 406 28.10 7.15 5.06
CA LYS A 406 29.00 7.00 6.20
C LYS A 406 28.99 5.54 6.62
N GLN A 407 30.18 4.95 6.53
CA GLN A 407 30.51 3.60 6.96
C GLN A 407 29.63 3.15 8.14
N LEU A 408 28.80 2.15 7.89
CA LEU A 408 28.07 1.42 8.92
C LEU A 408 29.10 0.86 9.91
N LYS A 409 29.37 1.60 10.97
CA LYS A 409 30.02 1.03 12.13
C LYS A 409 28.94 0.27 12.89
N PHE A 410 28.97 -1.04 12.78
CA PHE A 410 28.23 -1.91 13.69
C PHE A 410 28.78 -1.70 15.11
N SER A 411 28.29 -0.71 15.81
CA SER A 411 28.37 -0.70 17.24
C SER A 411 27.09 -1.41 17.70
N ALA A 412 27.17 -2.71 17.95
CA ALA A 412 26.18 -3.32 18.80
C ALA A 412 26.03 -2.42 20.04
N PRO A 413 24.79 -2.02 20.42
CA PRO A 413 24.61 -1.29 21.64
C PRO A 413 25.27 -2.12 22.73
N ALA A 414 26.24 -1.53 23.41
CA ALA A 414 26.83 -2.16 24.57
C ALA A 414 25.69 -2.24 25.59
N VAL A 415 25.04 -3.38 25.67
CA VAL A 415 24.16 -3.71 26.77
C VAL A 415 25.08 -3.80 27.97
N THR A 416 25.25 -2.72 28.66
CA THR A 416 25.84 -2.68 29.99
C THR A 416 24.85 -3.41 30.88
N LEU A 417 25.00 -4.72 31.01
CA LEU A 417 24.33 -5.47 32.06
C LEU A 417 24.87 -4.90 33.35
N GLU A 418 24.01 -4.26 34.13
CA GLU A 418 24.36 -3.89 35.49
C GLU A 418 24.79 -5.17 36.22
N PRO A 419 25.89 -5.11 37.03
CA PRO A 419 26.36 -6.28 37.73
C PRO A 419 25.35 -6.60 38.83
N GLY A 420 24.55 -7.63 38.64
CA GLY A 420 23.53 -8.11 39.59
C GLY A 420 22.45 -9.02 39.02
N MET A 421 22.39 -9.23 37.73
CA MET A 421 21.47 -10.23 37.15
C MET A 421 22.18 -11.58 37.03
N GLU A 422 22.14 -12.35 38.11
CA GLU A 422 22.43 -13.78 38.05
C GLU A 422 21.32 -14.49 37.25
N ARG A 423 21.75 -15.35 36.31
CA ARG A 423 20.86 -16.26 35.61
C ARG A 423 20.14 -17.15 36.57
N ALA A 424 18.81 -17.08 36.61
CA ALA A 424 18.02 -18.19 37.12
C ALA A 424 18.07 -19.33 36.09
N GLU A 425 18.56 -20.47 36.51
CA GLU A 425 18.55 -21.74 35.77
C GLU A 425 17.12 -22.23 35.47
#